data_14cb45adfaabbcfb3dd4fd1f67bcfcfa
#
_entry.id   14cb45adfaabbcfb3dd4fd1f67bcfcfa
#
_cell.length_a   1.000
_cell.length_b   1.000
_cell.length_c   1.000
_cell.angle_alpha   90.00
_cell.angle_beta   90.00
_cell.angle_gamma   90.00
#
_symmetry.space_group_name_H-M   'P 1'
#
loop_
_entity.id
_entity.type
_entity.pdbx_description
1 polymer ?
#
loop_
_entity_poly.entity_id
_entity_poly.type
_entity_poly.pdbx_seq_one_letter_code
_entity_poly.pdbx_strand_id
1 'polypeptide(L)'
;MLDKAYSPASVEGKWIAAWKKAGIAHCEPSGDAGNRFVIVIPPPNVTGALHIGHALNNTLQDILIRWHKRLGRTVCWVPGADHGGIATQNVMEKQLKAEKLSRQDLGRDAFLERMQAWTRDCKKTIMG
;
A
#
# COMPACT_ATOMS: atom_id res chain seq x y z
N MET A 1 -27.96 21.72 -4.94
CA MET A 1 -27.37 22.34 -3.74
C MET A 1 -26.38 21.31 -3.19
N LEU A 2 -25.18 21.69 -2.79
CA LEU A 2 -24.22 20.76 -2.19
C LEU A 2 -24.59 20.53 -0.71
N ASP A 3 -24.35 19.30 -0.23
CA ASP A 3 -24.55 18.96 1.18
C ASP A 3 -23.62 19.76 2.08
N LYS A 4 -24.06 20.07 3.32
CA LYS A 4 -23.27 20.85 4.28
C LYS A 4 -22.00 20.12 4.74
N ALA A 5 -21.98 18.79 4.69
CA ALA A 5 -20.84 17.98 5.09
C ALA A 5 -20.40 17.07 3.94
N TYR A 6 -19.10 16.94 3.76
CA TYR A 6 -18.53 15.97 2.82
C TYR A 6 -18.67 14.55 3.37
N SER A 7 -19.25 13.66 2.56
CA SER A 7 -19.38 12.24 2.88
C SER A 7 -18.43 11.42 2.00
N PRO A 8 -17.28 10.96 2.52
CA PRO A 8 -16.30 10.19 1.74
C PRO A 8 -16.92 8.94 1.11
N ALA A 9 -17.73 8.21 1.85
CA ALA A 9 -18.35 6.96 1.40
C ALA A 9 -19.24 7.13 0.16
N SER A 10 -19.87 8.29 -0.01
CA SER A 10 -20.73 8.57 -1.17
C SER A 10 -19.98 9.03 -2.42
N VAL A 11 -18.70 9.42 -2.27
CA VAL A 11 -17.90 10.08 -3.32
C VAL A 11 -16.71 9.25 -3.78
N GLU A 12 -15.95 8.67 -2.84
CA GLU A 12 -14.65 8.07 -3.12
C GLU A 12 -14.74 6.87 -4.08
N GLY A 13 -15.66 5.94 -3.84
CA GLY A 13 -15.80 4.74 -4.67
C GLY A 13 -16.05 5.05 -6.15
N LYS A 14 -16.88 6.06 -6.42
CA LYS A 14 -17.17 6.53 -7.78
C LYS A 14 -15.90 7.06 -8.48
N TRP A 15 -15.14 7.88 -7.77
CA TRP A 15 -13.95 8.48 -8.37
C TRP A 15 -12.79 7.49 -8.52
N ILE A 16 -12.58 6.59 -7.57
CA ILE A 16 -11.60 5.51 -7.68
C ILE A 16 -11.89 4.66 -8.94
N ALA A 17 -13.15 4.27 -9.14
CA ALA A 17 -13.55 3.51 -10.32
C ALA A 17 -13.32 4.28 -11.63
N ALA A 18 -13.67 5.58 -11.65
CA ALA A 18 -13.45 6.44 -12.81
C ALA A 18 -11.95 6.61 -13.13
N TRP A 19 -11.11 6.81 -12.13
CA TRP A 19 -9.66 6.94 -12.30
C TRP A 19 -9.00 5.65 -12.78
N LYS A 20 -9.40 4.51 -12.22
CA LYS A 20 -8.95 3.19 -12.71
C LYS A 20 -9.31 2.99 -14.18
N LYS A 21 -10.56 3.30 -14.56
CA LYS A 21 -11.02 3.19 -15.95
C LYS A 21 -10.29 4.13 -16.91
N ALA A 22 -10.00 5.33 -16.46
CA ALA A 22 -9.29 6.35 -17.26
C ALA A 22 -7.76 6.13 -17.31
N GLY A 23 -7.21 5.19 -16.55
CA GLY A 23 -5.77 4.90 -16.51
C GLY A 23 -4.91 6.09 -16.05
N ILE A 24 -5.47 7.00 -15.23
CA ILE A 24 -4.77 8.25 -14.88
C ILE A 24 -3.48 8.04 -14.08
N ALA A 25 -3.34 6.89 -13.43
CA ALA A 25 -2.14 6.51 -12.69
C ALA A 25 -1.11 5.76 -13.55
N HIS A 26 -1.49 5.40 -14.79
CA HIS A 26 -0.59 4.71 -15.70
C HIS A 26 0.54 5.65 -16.18
N CYS A 27 1.74 5.14 -16.24
CA CYS A 27 2.92 5.83 -16.72
C CYS A 27 3.72 4.92 -17.66
N GLU A 28 3.85 5.32 -18.92
CA GLU A 28 4.75 4.65 -19.84
C GLU A 28 6.19 5.11 -19.61
N PRO A 29 7.20 4.24 -19.71
CA PRO A 29 8.60 4.57 -19.50
C PRO A 29 9.20 5.30 -20.73
N SER A 30 8.45 6.23 -21.31
CA SER A 30 8.81 6.99 -22.51
C SER A 30 9.20 8.43 -22.19
N GLY A 31 9.76 9.14 -23.17
CA GLY A 31 10.07 10.56 -23.09
C GLY A 31 11.47 10.88 -22.59
N ASP A 32 11.78 12.17 -22.55
CA ASP A 32 13.07 12.69 -22.11
C ASP A 32 13.32 12.44 -20.63
N ALA A 33 14.51 11.93 -20.29
CA ALA A 33 14.93 11.67 -18.92
C ALA A 33 14.86 12.91 -18.02
N GLY A 34 15.15 14.09 -18.57
CA GLY A 34 15.08 15.38 -17.85
C GLY A 34 13.68 15.82 -17.49
N ASN A 35 12.65 15.27 -18.13
CA ASN A 35 11.25 15.58 -17.87
C ASN A 35 10.52 14.53 -17.04
N ARG A 36 11.24 13.63 -16.37
CA ARG A 36 10.65 12.60 -15.52
C ARG A 36 10.70 12.99 -14.05
N PHE A 37 9.67 12.58 -13.31
CA PHE A 37 9.63 12.69 -11.86
C PHE A 37 9.09 11.38 -11.27
N VAL A 38 9.92 10.67 -10.55
CA VAL A 38 9.61 9.34 -10.03
C VAL A 38 9.78 9.33 -8.51
N ILE A 39 8.78 8.83 -7.81
CA ILE A 39 8.85 8.56 -6.38
C ILE A 39 8.63 7.06 -6.17
N VAL A 40 9.52 6.43 -5.42
CA VAL A 40 9.32 5.09 -4.87
C VAL A 40 8.79 5.24 -3.45
N ILE A 41 7.59 4.72 -3.18
CA ILE A 41 7.00 4.77 -1.84
C ILE A 41 7.85 3.91 -0.91
N PRO A 42 8.26 4.42 0.29
CA PRO A 42 8.80 3.55 1.32
C PRO A 42 7.79 2.43 1.63
N PRO A 43 8.12 1.16 1.35
CA PRO A 43 7.14 0.09 1.39
C PRO A 43 6.70 -0.17 2.83
N PRO A 44 5.39 -0.13 3.15
CA PRO A 44 4.92 -0.49 4.47
C PRO A 44 5.17 -1.97 4.78
N ASN A 45 5.52 -2.26 6.02
CA ASN A 45 5.63 -3.63 6.50
C ASN A 45 4.26 -4.33 6.50
N VAL A 46 4.22 -5.59 6.11
CA VAL A 46 2.99 -6.41 6.13
C VAL A 46 2.67 -6.93 7.55
N THR A 47 2.65 -6.02 8.51
CA THR A 47 2.43 -6.32 9.94
C THR A 47 1.04 -5.97 10.44
N GLY A 48 0.21 -5.33 9.60
CA GLY A 48 -1.14 -4.93 9.92
C GLY A 48 -1.70 -3.88 8.96
N ALA A 49 -2.76 -3.20 9.40
CA ALA A 49 -3.36 -2.10 8.65
C ALA A 49 -2.47 -0.85 8.64
N LEU A 50 -2.64 -0.02 7.62
CA LEU A 50 -1.99 1.29 7.55
C LEU A 50 -2.49 2.20 8.68
N HIS A 51 -1.63 3.08 9.15
CA HIS A 51 -1.92 4.05 10.21
C HIS A 51 -1.67 5.49 9.72
N ILE A 52 -1.98 6.47 10.57
CA ILE A 52 -1.89 7.90 10.22
C ILE A 52 -0.50 8.33 9.72
N GLY A 53 0.56 7.69 10.17
CA GLY A 53 1.92 7.96 9.67
C GLY A 53 2.09 7.59 8.20
N HIS A 54 1.49 6.49 7.76
CA HIS A 54 1.45 6.13 6.34
C HIS A 54 0.60 7.13 5.54
N ALA A 55 -0.54 7.55 6.09
CA ALA A 55 -1.40 8.55 5.44
C ALA A 55 -0.65 9.87 5.22
N LEU A 56 0.05 10.37 6.25
CA LEU A 56 0.86 11.59 6.14
C LEU A 56 1.95 11.45 5.07
N ASN A 57 2.73 10.38 5.13
CA ASN A 57 3.81 10.13 4.16
C ASN A 57 3.28 10.05 2.74
N ASN A 58 2.20 9.30 2.52
CA ASN A 58 1.61 9.14 1.19
C ASN A 58 0.97 10.43 0.69
N THR A 59 0.34 11.23 1.56
CA THR A 59 -0.24 12.52 1.19
C THR A 59 0.82 13.49 0.68
N LEU A 60 1.97 13.58 1.35
CA LEU A 60 3.07 14.43 0.89
C LEU A 60 3.58 14.01 -0.49
N GLN A 61 3.72 12.72 -0.72
CA GLN A 61 4.15 12.19 -2.02
C GLN A 61 3.08 12.41 -3.10
N ASP A 62 1.80 12.21 -2.78
CA ASP A 62 0.69 12.45 -3.71
C ASP A 62 0.64 13.91 -4.17
N ILE A 63 0.84 14.86 -3.25
CA ILE A 63 0.93 16.29 -3.56
C ILE A 63 2.05 16.54 -4.58
N LEU A 64 3.24 15.99 -4.35
CA LEU A 64 4.38 16.17 -5.25
C LEU A 64 4.13 15.56 -6.63
N ILE A 65 3.58 14.34 -6.69
CA ILE A 65 3.23 13.65 -7.94
C ILE A 65 2.20 14.47 -8.73
N ARG A 66 1.13 14.95 -8.08
CA ARG A 66 0.10 15.77 -8.72
C ARG A 66 0.65 17.12 -9.19
N TRP A 67 1.52 17.74 -8.40
CA TRP A 67 2.16 19.00 -8.77
C TRP A 67 3.02 18.84 -10.02
N HIS A 68 3.94 17.86 -10.02
CA HIS A 68 4.79 17.61 -11.17
C HIS A 68 4.01 17.20 -12.43
N LYS A 69 2.94 16.43 -12.26
CA LYS A 69 2.02 16.11 -13.38
C LYS A 69 1.39 17.37 -13.99
N ARG A 70 0.98 18.33 -13.15
CA ARG A 70 0.44 19.62 -13.62
C ARG A 70 1.47 20.49 -14.32
N LEU A 71 2.75 20.33 -14.01
CA LEU A 71 3.86 20.98 -14.73
C LEU A 71 4.17 20.30 -16.09
N GLY A 72 3.41 19.31 -16.51
CA GLY A 72 3.60 18.58 -17.76
C GLY A 72 4.70 17.53 -17.72
N ARG A 73 5.18 17.14 -16.54
CA ARG A 73 6.19 16.08 -16.39
C ARG A 73 5.59 14.68 -16.52
N THR A 74 6.37 13.76 -17.03
CA THR A 74 6.06 12.33 -16.94
C THR A 74 6.31 11.87 -15.50
N VAL A 75 5.24 11.52 -14.78
CA VAL A 75 5.31 11.15 -13.38
C VAL A 75 5.07 9.67 -13.18
N CYS A 76 5.81 9.05 -12.27
CA CYS A 76 5.60 7.67 -11.84
C CYS A 76 5.68 7.57 -10.32
N TRP A 77 4.64 7.04 -9.70
CA TRP A 77 4.59 6.77 -8.27
C TRP A 77 4.54 5.27 -8.06
N VAL A 78 5.66 4.69 -7.61
CA VAL A 78 5.86 3.23 -7.54
C VAL A 78 5.46 2.73 -6.16
N PRO A 79 4.35 2.01 -6.03
CA PRO A 79 3.94 1.41 -4.77
C PRO A 79 4.71 0.12 -4.49
N GLY A 80 4.77 -0.25 -3.22
CA GLY A 80 5.35 -1.51 -2.78
C GLY A 80 4.84 -1.90 -1.40
N ALA A 81 5.17 -3.12 -0.97
CA ALA A 81 4.94 -3.59 0.38
C ALA A 81 6.17 -4.40 0.83
N ASP A 82 6.66 -4.14 2.03
CA ASP A 82 7.77 -4.88 2.61
C ASP A 82 7.25 -6.08 3.40
N HIS A 83 7.56 -7.27 2.90
CA HIS A 83 7.30 -8.54 3.58
C HIS A 83 8.56 -9.12 4.24
N GLY A 84 9.49 -8.27 4.64
CA GLY A 84 10.73 -8.64 5.34
C GLY A 84 10.48 -9.49 6.58
N GLY A 85 11.27 -10.58 6.70
CA GLY A 85 10.96 -11.73 7.55
C GLY A 85 10.79 -11.46 9.04
N ILE A 86 11.62 -10.59 9.67
CA ILE A 86 11.65 -10.45 11.14
C ILE A 86 10.34 -9.88 11.68
N ALA A 87 9.83 -8.80 11.10
CA ALA A 87 8.63 -8.15 11.58
C ALA A 87 7.39 -9.05 11.43
N THR A 88 7.25 -9.68 10.27
CA THR A 88 6.14 -10.62 9.98
C THR A 88 6.23 -11.85 10.87
N GLN A 89 7.43 -12.41 11.08
CA GLN A 89 7.64 -13.53 11.98
C GLN A 89 7.22 -13.19 13.41
N ASN A 90 7.61 -12.03 13.93
CA ASN A 90 7.23 -11.58 15.28
C ASN A 90 5.69 -11.48 15.45
N VAL A 91 4.99 -10.99 14.43
CA VAL A 91 3.52 -10.94 14.46
C VAL A 91 2.95 -12.35 14.52
N MET A 92 3.43 -13.26 13.68
CA MET A 92 2.98 -14.65 13.65
C MET A 92 3.27 -15.38 14.97
N GLU A 93 4.46 -15.19 15.55
CA GLU A 93 4.80 -15.79 16.86
C GLU A 93 3.90 -15.26 17.99
N LYS A 94 3.51 -13.98 17.94
CA LYS A 94 2.52 -13.44 18.90
C LYS A 94 1.14 -14.08 18.74
N GLN A 95 0.70 -14.32 17.52
CA GLN A 95 -0.58 -15.01 17.26
C GLN A 95 -0.53 -16.45 17.77
N LEU A 96 0.54 -17.20 17.48
CA LEU A 96 0.70 -18.56 17.97
C LEU A 96 0.71 -18.63 19.50
N LYS A 97 1.38 -17.67 20.16
CA LYS A 97 1.35 -17.59 21.63
C LYS A 97 -0.07 -17.38 22.18
N ALA A 98 -0.90 -16.60 21.52
CA ALA A 98 -2.30 -16.44 21.91
C ALA A 98 -3.10 -17.75 21.74
N GLU A 99 -2.73 -18.58 20.77
CA GLU A 99 -3.27 -19.93 20.53
C GLU A 99 -2.61 -21.00 21.44
N LYS A 100 -1.68 -20.60 22.33
CA LYS A 100 -0.86 -21.48 23.18
C LYS A 100 0.01 -22.46 22.39
N LEU A 101 0.43 -22.06 21.21
CA LEU A 101 1.32 -22.81 20.32
C LEU A 101 2.67 -22.08 20.17
N SER A 102 3.69 -22.84 19.82
CA SER A 102 4.98 -22.32 19.37
C SER A 102 5.24 -22.69 17.90
N ARG A 103 6.21 -22.03 17.27
CA ARG A 103 6.64 -22.40 15.92
C ARG A 103 7.25 -23.81 15.86
N GLN A 104 7.81 -24.26 16.97
CA GLN A 104 8.39 -25.60 17.09
C GLN A 104 7.27 -26.67 17.09
N ASP A 105 6.17 -26.41 17.80
CA ASP A 105 5.00 -27.31 17.83
C ASP A 105 4.35 -27.41 16.47
N LEU A 106 4.31 -26.31 15.73
CA LEU A 106 3.69 -26.26 14.41
C LEU A 106 4.55 -26.94 13.33
N GLY A 107 5.87 -26.85 13.48
CA GLY A 107 6.83 -27.25 12.45
C GLY A 107 7.03 -26.19 11.37
N ARG A 108 8.12 -26.31 10.62
CA ARG A 108 8.56 -25.31 9.66
C ARG A 108 7.53 -25.06 8.55
N ASP A 109 7.03 -26.11 7.94
CA ASP A 109 6.21 -25.99 6.72
C ASP A 109 4.85 -25.34 7.05
N ALA A 110 4.18 -25.79 8.10
CA ALA A 110 2.92 -25.19 8.54
C ALA A 110 3.10 -23.74 9.04
N PHE A 111 4.24 -23.41 9.67
CA PHE A 111 4.56 -22.05 10.06
C PHE A 111 4.73 -21.14 8.83
N LEU A 112 5.46 -21.59 7.81
CA LEU A 112 5.65 -20.84 6.56
C LEU A 112 4.33 -20.64 5.81
N GLU A 113 3.47 -21.65 5.76
CA GLU A 113 2.15 -21.55 5.14
C GLU A 113 1.29 -20.49 5.82
N ARG A 114 1.24 -20.46 7.15
CA ARG A 114 0.54 -19.41 7.91
C ARG A 114 1.13 -18.02 7.65
N MET A 115 2.46 -17.89 7.63
CA MET A 115 3.12 -16.62 7.30
C MET A 115 2.74 -16.13 5.91
N GLN A 116 2.74 -17.01 4.91
CA GLN A 116 2.37 -16.67 3.54
C GLN A 116 0.91 -16.25 3.43
N ALA A 117 0.00 -16.94 4.12
CA ALA A 117 -1.42 -16.57 4.18
C ALA A 117 -1.60 -15.17 4.77
N TRP A 118 -1.00 -14.92 5.93
CA TRP A 118 -0.99 -13.60 6.57
C TRP A 118 -0.46 -12.50 5.64
N THR A 119 0.68 -12.74 5.01
CA THR A 119 1.30 -11.79 4.08
C THR A 119 0.39 -11.47 2.91
N ARG A 120 -0.28 -12.48 2.32
CA ARG A 120 -1.24 -12.28 1.23
C ARG A 120 -2.41 -11.39 1.66
N ASP A 121 -2.95 -11.62 2.86
CA ASP A 121 -4.10 -10.87 3.36
C ASP A 121 -3.74 -9.44 3.74
N CYS A 122 -2.60 -9.22 4.40
CA CYS A 122 -2.08 -7.88 4.65
C CYS A 122 -1.81 -7.13 3.34
N LYS A 123 -1.21 -7.79 2.36
CA LYS A 123 -0.93 -7.18 1.06
C LYS A 123 -2.22 -6.76 0.34
N LYS A 124 -3.27 -7.58 0.37
CA LYS A 124 -4.58 -7.19 -0.17
C LYS A 124 -5.14 -5.95 0.52
N THR A 125 -5.03 -5.86 1.85
CA THR A 125 -5.51 -4.71 2.62
C THR A 125 -4.71 -3.43 2.31
N ILE A 126 -3.39 -3.56 2.10
CA ILE A 126 -2.49 -2.41 1.86
C ILE A 126 -2.64 -1.90 0.42
N MET A 127 -2.78 -2.79 -0.55
CA MET A 127 -2.77 -2.44 -1.97
C MET A 127 -4.18 -2.16 -2.56
N GLY A 128 -5.25 -2.41 -1.81
CA GLY A 128 -6.65 -2.15 -2.20
C GLY A 128 -7.18 -3.18 -3.16
#